data_0b1efd53cbe00d18a211dd6ec87fdc71
#
_entry.id   0b1efd53cbe00d18a211dd6ec87fdc71
#
_cell.length_a   1.000
_cell.length_b   1.000
_cell.length_c   1.000
_cell.angle_alpha   90.00
_cell.angle_beta   90.00
_cell.angle_gamma   90.00
#
_symmetry.space_group_name_H-M   'P 1'
#
loop_
_entity.id
_entity.type
_entity.pdbx_description
1 polymer ?
#
loop_
_entity_poly.entity_id
_entity_poly.type
_entity_poly.pdbx_seq_one_letter_code
_entity_poly.pdbx_strand_id
1 'polypeptide(L)'
;WCMPGGKMAVYTGLINQIKPTDDELAAVIGHEMAHALREHSREQVSQQMATNIGLSVLSAVTGAGATADLGGALSKVMFTLPNSRTHEAEADRIGVELAARAGYDPRAAVTLWQKMGALSSGSAQPEFLSTHPSAASRSADLTAAAAKVMPLYQQAAGK
;
A
#
# COMPACT_ATOMS: atom_id res chain seq x y z
N TRP A 1 2.32 2.57 -6.74
CA TRP A 1 3.13 3.03 -5.61
C TRP A 1 3.11 4.55 -5.46
N CYS A 2 3.33 5.02 -4.26
CA CYS A 2 3.50 6.43 -3.95
C CYS A 2 4.80 6.65 -3.17
N MET A 3 5.61 7.60 -3.64
CA MET A 3 6.88 7.97 -2.99
C MET A 3 6.65 9.11 -1.99
N PRO A 4 7.55 9.26 -1.00
CA PRO A 4 7.62 10.47 -0.20
C PRO A 4 7.67 11.71 -1.09
N GLY A 5 6.87 12.72 -0.75
CA GLY A 5 6.70 13.92 -1.58
C GLY A 5 5.58 13.83 -2.61
N GLY A 6 4.75 12.75 -2.57
CA GLY A 6 3.50 12.65 -3.32
C GLY A 6 3.65 12.28 -4.80
N LYS A 7 4.83 11.84 -5.23
CA LYS A 7 5.01 11.33 -6.59
C LYS A 7 4.42 9.93 -6.68
N MET A 8 3.51 9.72 -7.63
CA MET A 8 2.80 8.46 -7.80
C MET A 8 3.04 7.87 -9.18
N ALA A 9 3.01 6.55 -9.28
CA ALA A 9 2.95 5.85 -10.55
C ALA A 9 2.07 4.61 -10.44
N VAL A 10 1.46 4.27 -11.58
CA VAL A 10 0.65 3.07 -11.74
C VAL A 10 1.35 2.15 -12.73
N TYR A 11 1.58 0.90 -12.34
CA TYR A 11 2.16 -0.09 -13.23
C TYR A 11 1.20 -0.44 -14.38
N THR A 12 1.72 -0.53 -15.58
CA THR A 12 0.95 -0.97 -16.75
C THR A 12 0.38 -2.39 -16.55
N GLY A 13 1.05 -3.22 -15.75
CA GLY A 13 0.55 -4.54 -15.36
C GLY A 13 -0.78 -4.48 -14.61
N LEU A 14 -0.97 -3.52 -13.70
CA LEU A 14 -2.24 -3.32 -13.01
C LEU A 14 -3.36 -3.01 -14.02
N ILE A 15 -3.10 -2.09 -14.95
CA ILE A 15 -4.08 -1.68 -15.96
C ILE A 15 -4.41 -2.84 -16.91
N ASN A 16 -3.39 -3.54 -17.42
CA ASN A 16 -3.56 -4.53 -18.48
C ASN A 16 -4.07 -5.88 -17.97
N GLN A 17 -3.67 -6.30 -16.76
CA GLN A 17 -4.02 -7.61 -16.21
C GLN A 17 -5.32 -7.57 -15.40
N ILE A 18 -5.49 -6.56 -14.55
CA ILE A 18 -6.66 -6.42 -13.67
C ILE A 18 -7.82 -5.75 -14.40
N LYS A 19 -7.51 -4.86 -15.36
CA LYS A 19 -8.48 -4.05 -16.09
C LYS A 19 -9.47 -3.39 -15.10
N PRO A 20 -8.96 -2.57 -14.19
CA PRO A 20 -9.78 -1.95 -13.16
C PRO A 20 -10.79 -0.99 -13.77
N THR A 21 -11.97 -0.89 -13.16
CA THR A 21 -12.88 0.22 -13.42
C THR A 21 -12.30 1.52 -12.85
N ASP A 22 -12.89 2.67 -13.19
CA ASP A 22 -12.47 3.97 -12.65
C ASP A 22 -12.58 4.01 -11.11
N ASP A 23 -13.64 3.41 -10.56
CA ASP A 23 -13.82 3.30 -9.11
C ASP A 23 -12.75 2.41 -8.45
N GLU A 24 -12.42 1.29 -9.08
CA GLU A 24 -11.36 0.40 -8.61
C GLU A 24 -9.98 1.06 -8.71
N LEU A 25 -9.72 1.83 -9.77
CA LEU A 25 -8.48 2.59 -9.90
C LEU A 25 -8.41 3.70 -8.85
N ALA A 26 -9.52 4.40 -8.59
CA ALA A 26 -9.60 5.39 -7.54
C ALA A 26 -9.33 4.79 -6.15
N ALA A 27 -9.78 3.56 -5.89
CA ALA A 27 -9.47 2.85 -4.65
C ALA A 27 -7.96 2.58 -4.51
N VAL A 28 -7.26 2.16 -5.58
CA VAL A 28 -5.78 2.01 -5.56
C VAL A 28 -5.10 3.34 -5.30
N ILE A 29 -5.49 4.39 -6.04
CA ILE A 29 -4.88 5.72 -5.90
C ILE A 29 -5.10 6.25 -4.49
N GLY A 30 -6.31 6.11 -3.94
CA GLY A 30 -6.62 6.50 -2.57
C GLY A 30 -5.77 5.77 -1.54
N HIS A 31 -5.56 4.47 -1.70
CA HIS A 31 -4.70 3.64 -0.86
C HIS A 31 -3.24 4.12 -0.89
N GLU A 32 -2.70 4.38 -2.07
CA GLU A 32 -1.34 4.91 -2.24
C GLU A 32 -1.20 6.32 -1.65
N MET A 33 -2.21 7.18 -1.85
CA MET A 33 -2.26 8.50 -1.21
C MET A 33 -2.25 8.39 0.31
N ALA A 34 -2.95 7.43 0.87
CA ALA A 34 -2.97 7.20 2.31
C ALA A 34 -1.59 6.82 2.85
N HIS A 35 -0.84 5.97 2.14
CA HIS A 35 0.55 5.65 2.50
C HIS A 35 1.43 6.91 2.52
N ALA A 36 1.27 7.82 1.55
CA ALA A 36 2.02 9.07 1.51
C ALA A 36 1.61 10.04 2.62
N LEU A 37 0.31 10.20 2.86
CA LEU A 37 -0.24 11.08 3.91
C LEU A 37 0.18 10.64 5.31
N ARG A 38 0.27 9.33 5.55
CA ARG A 38 0.68 8.74 6.82
C ARG A 38 2.20 8.55 6.93
N GLU A 39 2.94 8.93 5.88
CA GLU A 39 4.40 8.80 5.82
C GLU A 39 4.91 7.37 6.09
N HIS A 40 4.14 6.34 5.73
CA HIS A 40 4.48 4.93 6.00
C HIS A 40 5.85 4.55 5.44
N SER A 41 6.19 5.02 4.24
CA SER A 41 7.51 4.78 3.65
C SER A 41 8.64 5.43 4.48
N ARG A 42 8.39 6.62 5.04
CA ARG A 42 9.35 7.30 5.90
C ARG A 42 9.55 6.56 7.22
N GLU A 43 8.48 6.05 7.80
CA GLU A 43 8.55 5.21 8.99
C GLU A 43 9.36 3.95 8.74
N GLN A 44 9.09 3.22 7.65
CA GLN A 44 9.84 2.03 7.27
C GLN A 44 11.34 2.33 7.08
N VAL A 45 11.68 3.42 6.38
CA VAL A 45 13.06 3.85 6.20
C VAL A 45 13.72 4.14 7.56
N SER A 46 13.03 4.86 8.45
CA SER A 46 13.56 5.17 9.77
C SER A 46 13.80 3.92 10.61
N GLN A 47 12.87 2.96 10.58
CA GLN A 47 13.03 1.67 11.26
C GLN A 47 14.19 0.86 10.70
N GLN A 48 14.34 0.81 9.36
CA GLN A 48 15.45 0.12 8.73
C GLN A 48 16.81 0.78 9.04
N MET A 49 16.86 2.10 9.05
CA MET A 49 18.08 2.82 9.45
C MET A 49 18.43 2.56 10.91
N ALA A 50 17.48 2.59 11.83
CA ALA A 50 17.71 2.27 13.22
C ALA A 50 18.21 0.83 13.39
N THR A 51 17.64 -0.12 12.66
CA THR A 51 18.09 -1.52 12.65
C THR A 51 19.52 -1.64 12.12
N ASN A 52 19.83 -0.97 11.02
CA ASN A 52 21.18 -1.00 10.42
C ASN A 52 22.22 -0.36 11.35
N ILE A 53 21.89 0.74 12.02
CA ILE A 53 22.76 1.37 13.03
C ILE A 53 22.98 0.39 14.19
N GLY A 54 21.93 -0.22 14.70
CA GLY A 54 22.04 -1.22 15.77
C GLY A 54 22.94 -2.40 15.38
N LEU A 55 22.77 -2.93 14.17
CA LEU A 55 23.62 -4.00 13.63
C LEU A 55 25.08 -3.54 13.44
N SER A 56 25.29 -2.32 12.99
CA SER A 56 26.66 -1.75 12.82
C SER A 56 27.37 -1.58 14.16
N VAL A 57 26.67 -1.11 15.20
CA VAL A 57 27.21 -1.00 16.55
C VAL A 57 27.55 -2.39 17.09
N LEU A 58 26.65 -3.35 16.96
CA LEU A 58 26.89 -4.73 17.38
C LEU A 58 28.09 -5.35 16.64
N SER A 59 28.17 -5.12 15.33
CA SER A 59 29.28 -5.57 14.48
C SER A 59 30.62 -4.97 14.92
N ALA A 60 30.65 -3.69 15.26
CA ALA A 60 31.85 -3.01 15.77
C ALA A 60 32.28 -3.59 17.13
N VAL A 61 31.33 -3.91 18.00
CA VAL A 61 31.61 -4.51 19.33
C VAL A 61 32.08 -5.96 19.22
N THR A 62 31.52 -6.72 18.28
CA THR A 62 31.84 -8.16 18.08
C THR A 62 32.97 -8.41 17.09
N GLY A 63 33.47 -7.39 16.38
CA GLY A 63 34.52 -7.52 15.37
C GLY A 63 34.04 -8.11 14.03
N ALA A 64 32.74 -8.30 13.85
CA ALA A 64 32.17 -8.78 12.59
C ALA A 64 31.98 -7.60 11.62
N GLY A 65 32.87 -7.39 10.68
CA GLY A 65 32.82 -6.27 9.74
C GLY A 65 31.57 -6.29 8.85
N ALA A 66 30.69 -5.30 9.02
CA ALA A 66 29.56 -5.03 8.12
C ALA A 66 29.62 -3.59 7.66
N THR A 67 29.72 -3.36 6.34
CA THR A 67 29.57 -2.05 5.72
C THR A 67 28.11 -1.84 5.34
N ALA A 68 27.45 -0.81 5.89
CA ALA A 68 26.09 -0.48 5.55
C ALA A 68 26.04 0.36 4.26
N ASP A 69 25.50 -0.20 3.18
CA ASP A 69 25.12 0.56 1.99
C ASP A 69 23.76 1.24 2.22
N LEU A 70 23.79 2.51 2.60
CA LEU A 70 22.61 3.30 2.90
C LEU A 70 21.75 3.56 1.66
N GLY A 71 22.35 3.74 0.49
CA GLY A 71 21.61 3.99 -0.75
C GLY A 71 20.84 2.75 -1.24
N GLY A 72 21.47 1.60 -1.23
CA GLY A 72 20.83 0.33 -1.55
C GLY A 72 19.74 -0.07 -0.54
N ALA A 73 19.98 0.22 0.75
CA ALA A 73 18.98 -0.02 1.79
C ALA A 73 17.72 0.82 1.59
N LEU A 74 17.87 2.10 1.25
CA LEU A 74 16.74 3.00 1.00
C LEU A 74 15.89 2.51 -0.20
N SER A 75 16.53 2.21 -1.32
CA SER A 75 15.87 1.67 -2.50
C SER A 75 15.14 0.36 -2.21
N LYS A 76 15.77 -0.55 -1.47
CA LYS A 76 15.17 -1.82 -1.06
C LYS A 76 13.91 -1.61 -0.20
N VAL A 77 13.95 -0.71 0.78
CA VAL A 77 12.78 -0.39 1.62
C VAL A 77 11.63 0.10 0.77
N MET A 78 11.87 1.02 -0.16
CA MET A 78 10.81 1.65 -0.93
C MET A 78 10.16 0.74 -1.99
N PHE A 79 10.93 -0.19 -2.57
CA PHE A 79 10.46 -0.95 -3.73
C PHE A 79 10.35 -2.47 -3.52
N THR A 80 10.88 -3.01 -2.44
CA THR A 80 10.92 -4.46 -2.25
C THR A 80 10.42 -4.97 -0.91
N LEU A 81 10.38 -4.14 0.12
CA LEU A 81 9.88 -4.57 1.42
C LEU A 81 8.36 -4.41 1.51
N PRO A 82 7.65 -5.45 1.95
CA PRO A 82 6.22 -5.35 2.15
C PRO A 82 5.88 -4.41 3.30
N ASN A 83 4.80 -3.67 3.15
CA ASN A 83 4.23 -2.87 4.22
C ASN A 83 3.75 -3.74 5.39
N SER A 84 3.74 -3.18 6.58
CA SER A 84 3.17 -3.87 7.73
C SER A 84 1.66 -4.04 7.56
N ARG A 85 1.07 -5.09 8.17
CA ARG A 85 -0.38 -5.28 8.15
C ARG A 85 -1.15 -4.09 8.73
N THR A 86 -0.55 -3.40 9.70
CA THR A 86 -1.14 -2.20 10.32
C THR A 86 -1.16 -1.04 9.33
N HIS A 87 -0.07 -0.80 8.60
CA HIS A 87 0.01 0.23 7.56
C HIS A 87 -1.00 -0.04 6.44
N GLU A 88 -1.13 -1.31 6.01
CA GLU A 88 -2.10 -1.70 5.00
C GLU A 88 -3.55 -1.45 5.44
N ALA A 89 -3.91 -1.85 6.66
CA ALA A 89 -5.25 -1.64 7.20
C ALA A 89 -5.57 -0.14 7.37
N GLU A 90 -4.59 0.66 7.76
CA GLU A 90 -4.75 2.11 7.86
C GLU A 90 -4.89 2.75 6.47
N ALA A 91 -4.05 2.35 5.51
CA ALA A 91 -4.11 2.84 4.14
C ALA A 91 -5.43 2.46 3.45
N ASP A 92 -5.93 1.27 3.69
CA ASP A 92 -7.24 0.84 3.20
C ASP A 92 -8.36 1.73 3.73
N ARG A 93 -8.41 1.95 5.04
CA ARG A 93 -9.46 2.75 5.67
C ARG A 93 -9.46 4.20 5.17
N ILE A 94 -8.30 4.82 5.10
CA ILE A 94 -8.15 6.21 4.64
C ILE A 94 -8.38 6.28 3.13
N GLY A 95 -7.84 5.35 2.36
CA GLY A 95 -7.96 5.31 0.90
C GLY A 95 -9.40 5.16 0.43
N VAL A 96 -10.17 4.28 1.07
CA VAL A 96 -11.61 4.10 0.80
C VAL A 96 -12.39 5.38 1.08
N GLU A 97 -12.06 6.10 2.17
CA GLU A 97 -12.67 7.39 2.47
C GLU A 97 -12.32 8.46 1.44
N LEU A 98 -11.04 8.54 1.02
CA LEU A 98 -10.61 9.48 -0.01
C LEU A 98 -11.34 9.25 -1.34
N ALA A 99 -11.46 7.99 -1.78
CA ALA A 99 -12.20 7.62 -2.98
C ALA A 99 -13.68 8.03 -2.88
N ALA A 100 -14.33 7.75 -1.75
CA ALA A 100 -15.72 8.11 -1.51
C ALA A 100 -15.95 9.62 -1.55
N ARG A 101 -15.07 10.42 -0.92
CA ARG A 101 -15.14 11.89 -0.95
C ARG A 101 -14.90 12.45 -2.35
N ALA A 102 -14.16 11.76 -3.19
CA ALA A 102 -13.93 12.11 -4.59
C ALA A 102 -15.08 11.68 -5.53
N GLY A 103 -16.14 11.05 -5.02
CA GLY A 103 -17.30 10.61 -5.78
C GLY A 103 -17.15 9.24 -6.45
N TYR A 104 -16.16 8.45 -6.05
CA TYR A 104 -15.97 7.07 -6.50
C TYR A 104 -16.58 6.07 -5.52
N ASP A 105 -17.16 4.98 -6.05
CA ASP A 105 -17.84 3.98 -5.24
C ASP A 105 -16.84 3.24 -4.31
N PRO A 106 -16.97 3.40 -2.97
CA PRO A 106 -16.03 2.81 -2.03
C PRO A 106 -16.05 1.27 -2.00
N ARG A 107 -17.14 0.64 -2.51
CA ARG A 107 -17.26 -0.83 -2.60
C ARG A 107 -16.31 -1.41 -3.65
N ALA A 108 -15.84 -0.59 -4.58
CA ALA A 108 -14.89 -1.01 -5.60
C ALA A 108 -13.54 -1.45 -5.01
N ALA A 109 -13.16 -0.98 -3.82
CA ALA A 109 -11.99 -1.50 -3.12
C ALA A 109 -12.09 -3.00 -2.85
N VAL A 110 -13.28 -3.51 -2.50
CA VAL A 110 -13.50 -4.95 -2.25
C VAL A 110 -13.36 -5.76 -3.54
N THR A 111 -14.00 -5.31 -4.63
CA THR A 111 -13.96 -6.02 -5.92
C THR A 111 -12.56 -6.03 -6.51
N LEU A 112 -11.82 -4.94 -6.36
CA LEU A 112 -10.41 -4.87 -6.78
C LEU A 112 -9.56 -5.94 -6.10
N TRP A 113 -9.64 -6.05 -4.76
CA TRP A 113 -8.88 -7.05 -4.02
C TRP A 113 -9.28 -8.48 -4.35
N GLN A 114 -10.56 -8.72 -4.64
CA GLN A 114 -11.02 -10.03 -5.15
C GLN A 114 -10.40 -10.35 -6.51
N LYS A 115 -10.36 -9.40 -7.44
CA LYS A 115 -9.69 -9.57 -8.75
C LYS A 115 -8.20 -9.86 -8.59
N MET A 116 -7.51 -9.10 -7.73
CA MET A 116 -6.08 -9.32 -7.45
C MET A 116 -5.82 -10.68 -6.82
N GLY A 117 -6.67 -11.10 -5.88
CA GLY A 117 -6.58 -12.41 -5.25
C GLY A 117 -6.77 -13.56 -6.24
N ALA A 118 -7.70 -13.44 -7.18
CA ALA A 118 -7.93 -14.42 -8.22
C ALA A 118 -6.71 -14.59 -9.15
N LEU A 119 -5.99 -13.51 -9.45
CA LEU A 119 -4.77 -13.56 -10.25
C LEU A 119 -3.58 -14.16 -9.47
N SER A 120 -3.58 -14.04 -8.16
CA SER A 120 -2.48 -14.55 -7.30
C SER A 120 -2.43 -16.07 -7.21
N SER A 121 -3.50 -16.77 -7.58
CA SER A 121 -3.54 -18.24 -7.67
C SER A 121 -2.82 -18.79 -8.90
N GLY A 122 -2.40 -17.91 -9.84
CA GLY A 122 -1.59 -18.25 -11.02
C GLY A 122 -0.09 -18.06 -10.82
N SER A 123 0.70 -18.43 -11.84
CA SER A 123 2.17 -18.35 -11.81
C SER A 123 2.77 -16.94 -11.83
N ALA A 124 1.96 -15.90 -12.04
CA ALA A 124 2.41 -14.51 -12.10
C ALA A 124 1.63 -13.67 -11.07
N GLN A 125 2.20 -13.54 -9.89
CA GLN A 125 1.66 -12.64 -8.86
C GLN A 125 1.80 -11.19 -9.35
N PRO A 126 0.72 -10.35 -9.28
CA PRO A 126 0.86 -8.93 -9.55
C PRO A 126 1.90 -8.29 -8.63
N GLU A 127 2.80 -7.49 -9.19
CA GLU A 127 3.90 -6.84 -8.45
C GLU A 127 3.38 -6.01 -7.26
N PHE A 128 2.19 -5.43 -7.39
CA PHE A 128 1.52 -4.72 -6.31
C PHE A 128 1.38 -5.57 -5.03
N LEU A 129 1.10 -6.87 -5.14
CA LEU A 129 0.94 -7.76 -3.98
C LEU A 129 2.25 -8.09 -3.27
N SER A 130 3.41 -7.85 -3.91
CA SER A 130 4.71 -8.05 -3.28
C SER A 130 4.98 -7.02 -2.17
N THR A 131 4.53 -5.79 -2.35
CA THR A 131 4.68 -4.68 -1.40
C THR A 131 3.44 -4.47 -0.53
N HIS A 132 2.26 -4.95 -0.98
CA HIS A 132 0.97 -4.82 -0.29
C HIS A 132 0.38 -6.19 0.04
N PRO A 133 0.86 -6.85 1.09
CA PRO A 133 0.38 -8.19 1.44
C PRO A 133 -1.10 -8.17 1.82
N SER A 134 -1.83 -9.17 1.32
CA SER A 134 -3.24 -9.35 1.68
C SER A 134 -3.35 -10.10 3.00
N ALA A 135 -4.13 -9.56 3.93
CA ALA A 135 -4.59 -10.31 5.11
C ALA A 135 -5.87 -11.06 4.77
N ALA A 136 -6.11 -12.19 5.42
CA ALA A 136 -7.36 -12.95 5.23
C ALA A 136 -8.62 -12.13 5.58
N SER A 137 -8.51 -11.20 6.54
CA SER A 137 -9.59 -10.30 6.96
C SER A 137 -9.81 -9.11 6.03
N ARG A 138 -8.88 -8.82 5.09
CA ARG A 138 -8.87 -7.57 4.32
C ARG A 138 -10.19 -7.28 3.59
N SER A 139 -10.79 -8.30 2.99
CA SER A 139 -12.08 -8.15 2.28
C SER A 139 -13.22 -7.77 3.22
N ALA A 140 -13.27 -8.34 4.42
CA ALA A 140 -14.26 -8.02 5.45
C ALA A 140 -14.04 -6.60 6.00
N ASP A 141 -12.79 -6.24 6.26
CA ASP A 141 -12.40 -4.92 6.78
C ASP A 141 -12.72 -3.81 5.76
N LEU A 142 -12.44 -4.03 4.49
CA LEU A 142 -12.80 -3.12 3.39
C LEU A 142 -14.31 -2.99 3.23
N THR A 143 -15.06 -4.08 3.34
CA THR A 143 -16.54 -4.04 3.29
C THR A 143 -17.10 -3.18 4.42
N ALA A 144 -16.58 -3.35 5.63
CA ALA A 144 -17.00 -2.54 6.79
C ALA A 144 -16.58 -1.06 6.62
N ALA A 145 -15.39 -0.78 6.08
CA ALA A 145 -14.93 0.56 5.81
C ALA A 145 -15.81 1.25 4.73
N ALA A 146 -16.08 0.57 3.62
CA ALA A 146 -16.93 1.07 2.55
C ALA A 146 -18.33 1.44 3.04
N ALA A 147 -18.93 0.59 3.89
CA ALA A 147 -20.25 0.86 4.46
C ALA A 147 -20.27 2.15 5.30
N LYS A 148 -19.20 2.42 6.07
CA LYS A 148 -19.08 3.62 6.91
C LYS A 148 -19.00 4.91 6.11
N VAL A 149 -18.34 4.87 4.93
CA VAL A 149 -18.10 6.06 4.11
C VAL A 149 -19.12 6.23 2.98
N MET A 150 -20.07 5.32 2.85
CA MET A 150 -21.12 5.38 1.83
C MET A 150 -21.89 6.72 1.82
N PRO A 151 -22.23 7.37 2.95
CA PRO A 151 -22.85 8.69 2.94
C PRO A 151 -21.99 9.77 2.28
N LEU A 152 -20.67 9.70 2.42
CA LEU A 152 -19.73 10.64 1.78
C LEU A 152 -19.75 10.49 0.26
N TYR A 153 -19.74 9.23 -0.22
CA TYR A 153 -19.88 8.94 -1.63
C TYR A 153 -21.20 9.45 -2.20
N GLN A 154 -22.33 9.19 -1.52
CA GLN A 154 -23.64 9.63 -1.98
C GLN A 154 -23.69 11.16 -2.08
N GLN A 155 -23.15 11.87 -1.10
CA GLN A 155 -23.06 13.32 -1.12
C GLN A 155 -22.19 13.83 -2.28
N ALA A 156 -21.01 13.24 -2.49
CA ALA A 156 -20.08 13.68 -3.53
C ALA A 156 -20.55 13.32 -4.94
N ALA A 157 -21.22 12.19 -5.12
CA ALA A 157 -21.79 11.75 -6.39
C ALA A 157 -23.13 12.41 -6.74
N GLY A 158 -23.68 13.27 -5.89
CA GLY A 158 -24.97 13.93 -6.10
C GLY A 158 -26.16 12.97 -6.05
N LYS A 159 -26.06 11.89 -5.29
CA LYS A 159 -27.08 10.83 -5.17
C LYS A 159 -27.77 10.84 -3.83
#